data_2482a91b8f42d1d6842c0a40ce875b80
#
_entry.id   2482a91b8f42d1d6842c0a40ce875b80
#
_cell.length_a   1.000
_cell.length_b   1.000
_cell.length_c   1.000
_cell.angle_alpha   90.00
_cell.angle_beta   90.00
_cell.angle_gamma   90.00
#
_symmetry.space_group_name_H-M   'P 1'
#
loop_
_entity.id
_entity.type
_entity.pdbx_description
1 polymer ?
#
loop_
_entity_poly.entity_id
_entity_poly.type
_entity_poly.pdbx_seq_one_letter_code
_entity_poly.pdbx_strand_id
1 'polypeptide(L)'
;MSTMNKEKLKGLQSFLKDDIWRVTEDEVSKSRGIFYNAIKIATLSIREFTQGRIINKASALTYSTLLSSIPILAILFAIARGFGFSNLLETQFRSGLEGQSAAAETVLGLIDSYLIHAKSGIFIGIGLIMLFWTILSLTYNIERTFNYIWQVKKPRTLYRKMTDYFSILLLLPLLIVLSSGISIFMTTMLKNMEDFVLLAPLMKFMVRLIPFILTWGMFTGLYVFMPNTKVKIKYAIIPGIIAGTAFQAFQYLYIGSQIWVSRYNAIYGSFAAIPMFLLWTQISWSICLYGAELCYVAQNLKNYSFSKETRSEEHTSEL
;
A
#
# COMPACT_ATOMS: atom_id res chain seq x y z
N MET A 1 11.24 12.65 -39.59
CA MET A 1 10.35 12.51 -38.42
C MET A 1 11.09 12.29 -37.09
N SER A 2 12.35 11.84 -37.09
CA SER A 2 13.15 11.52 -35.87
C SER A 2 13.79 12.73 -35.16
N THR A 3 14.18 13.79 -35.86
CA THR A 3 14.91 14.96 -35.32
C THR A 3 13.98 15.92 -34.54
N MET A 4 12.80 16.17 -35.04
CA MET A 4 11.78 17.03 -34.40
C MET A 4 11.27 16.47 -33.06
N ASN A 5 11.28 15.16 -32.90
CA ASN A 5 10.91 14.51 -31.63
C ASN A 5 12.04 14.62 -30.57
N LYS A 6 13.31 14.63 -31.00
CA LYS A 6 14.47 14.80 -30.10
C LYS A 6 14.59 16.25 -29.57
N GLU A 7 14.30 17.25 -30.37
CA GLU A 7 14.31 18.65 -29.90
C GLU A 7 13.16 18.95 -28.94
N LYS A 8 11.95 18.46 -29.22
CA LYS A 8 10.82 18.55 -28.27
C LYS A 8 11.11 17.84 -26.95
N LEU A 9 11.74 16.67 -27.00
CA LEU A 9 12.14 15.93 -25.78
C LEU A 9 13.23 16.68 -25.00
N LYS A 10 14.21 17.30 -25.68
CA LYS A 10 15.23 18.13 -25.00
C LYS A 10 14.61 19.39 -24.40
N GLY A 11 13.67 20.06 -25.08
CA GLY A 11 12.94 21.21 -24.56
C GLY A 11 12.09 20.84 -23.34
N LEU A 12 11.44 19.67 -23.34
CA LEU A 12 10.69 19.15 -22.18
C LEU A 12 11.62 18.80 -21.01
N GLN A 13 12.79 18.28 -21.30
CA GLN A 13 13.79 17.96 -20.26
C GLN A 13 14.40 19.23 -19.64
N SER A 14 14.70 20.27 -20.42
CA SER A 14 15.18 21.55 -19.89
C SER A 14 14.08 22.26 -19.08
N PHE A 15 12.84 22.24 -19.55
CA PHE A 15 11.70 22.79 -18.84
C PHE A 15 11.49 22.10 -17.47
N LEU A 16 11.52 20.77 -17.42
CA LEU A 16 11.36 20.01 -16.17
C LEU A 16 12.58 20.11 -15.23
N LYS A 17 13.78 20.40 -15.78
CA LYS A 17 15.01 20.52 -14.98
C LYS A 17 15.20 21.92 -14.38
N ASP A 18 14.94 22.96 -15.15
CA ASP A 18 15.32 24.32 -14.78
C ASP A 18 14.18 25.34 -14.80
N ASP A 19 13.38 25.42 -15.87
CA ASP A 19 12.39 26.49 -16.03
C ASP A 19 11.23 26.40 -15.05
N ILE A 20 10.75 25.18 -14.75
CA ILE A 20 9.63 24.98 -13.84
C ILE A 20 9.96 25.42 -12.39
N TRP A 21 11.25 25.43 -12.02
CA TRP A 21 11.69 25.81 -10.68
C TRP A 21 11.83 27.31 -10.49
N ARG A 22 11.94 28.07 -11.58
CA ARG A 22 12.04 29.54 -11.57
C ARG A 22 10.67 30.22 -11.45
N VAL A 23 9.58 29.49 -11.75
CA VAL A 23 8.21 30.02 -11.65
C VAL A 23 7.80 30.10 -10.19
N THR A 24 7.70 31.33 -9.65
CA THR A 24 7.25 31.60 -8.28
C THR A 24 5.72 31.67 -8.21
N GLU A 25 5.12 31.30 -7.09
CA GLU A 25 3.64 31.29 -6.92
C GLU A 25 3.00 32.67 -7.14
N ASP A 26 3.76 33.73 -6.89
CA ASP A 26 3.28 35.14 -6.97
C ASP A 26 3.21 35.68 -8.42
N GLU A 27 3.89 35.01 -9.37
CA GLU A 27 3.95 35.46 -10.78
C GLU A 27 2.88 34.86 -11.68
N VAL A 28 2.15 33.86 -11.18
CA VAL A 28 1.24 33.04 -12.01
C VAL A 28 -0.16 33.03 -11.42
N SER A 29 -1.20 33.03 -12.28
CA SER A 29 -2.58 32.89 -11.83
C SER A 29 -2.77 31.62 -10.97
N LYS A 30 -3.61 31.70 -9.95
CA LYS A 30 -3.84 30.62 -8.95
C LYS A 30 -4.07 29.24 -9.56
N SER A 31 -4.75 29.17 -10.70
CA SER A 31 -5.02 27.91 -11.43
C SER A 31 -3.74 27.33 -12.08
N ARG A 32 -2.89 28.18 -12.66
CA ARG A 32 -1.60 27.76 -13.24
C ARG A 32 -0.60 27.35 -12.16
N GLY A 33 -0.60 28.02 -11.01
CA GLY A 33 0.24 27.68 -9.86
C GLY A 33 -0.04 26.27 -9.34
N ILE A 34 -1.32 25.85 -9.25
CA ILE A 34 -1.70 24.49 -8.87
C ILE A 34 -1.13 23.46 -9.85
N PHE A 35 -1.24 23.73 -11.15
CA PHE A 35 -0.71 22.82 -12.18
C PHE A 35 0.82 22.68 -12.12
N TYR A 36 1.55 23.80 -11.99
CA TYR A 36 3.00 23.78 -11.84
C TYR A 36 3.43 23.05 -10.57
N ASN A 37 2.73 23.25 -9.45
CA ASN A 37 3.01 22.52 -8.20
C ASN A 37 2.77 21.02 -8.36
N ALA A 38 1.71 20.61 -9.05
CA ALA A 38 1.46 19.20 -9.34
C ALA A 38 2.59 18.56 -10.15
N ILE A 39 3.09 19.27 -11.19
CA ILE A 39 4.23 18.78 -12.00
C ILE A 39 5.52 18.73 -11.15
N LYS A 40 5.80 19.77 -10.34
CA LYS A 40 6.94 19.79 -9.43
C LYS A 40 6.90 18.59 -8.47
N ILE A 41 5.74 18.34 -7.85
CA ILE A 41 5.54 17.19 -6.94
C ILE A 41 5.78 15.88 -7.67
N ALA A 42 5.18 15.67 -8.84
CA ALA A 42 5.34 14.45 -9.60
C ALA A 42 6.80 14.21 -10.01
N THR A 43 7.48 15.24 -10.54
CA THR A 43 8.87 15.15 -10.98
C THR A 43 9.82 14.85 -9.82
N LEU A 44 9.66 15.53 -8.67
CA LEU A 44 10.46 15.27 -7.48
C LEU A 44 10.21 13.87 -6.94
N SER A 45 8.95 13.47 -6.82
CA SER A 45 8.60 12.16 -6.28
C SER A 45 9.15 11.02 -7.14
N ILE A 46 9.11 11.13 -8.48
CA ILE A 46 9.72 10.16 -9.38
C ILE A 46 11.25 10.13 -9.19
N ARG A 47 11.87 11.30 -9.07
CA ARG A 47 13.31 11.41 -8.87
C ARG A 47 13.74 10.78 -7.55
N GLU A 48 13.11 11.17 -6.44
CA GLU A 48 13.43 10.64 -5.11
C GLU A 48 13.11 9.13 -5.01
N PHE A 49 12.02 8.68 -5.63
CA PHE A 49 11.66 7.26 -5.68
C PHE A 49 12.73 6.42 -6.38
N THR A 50 13.27 6.92 -7.51
CA THR A 50 14.30 6.19 -8.29
C THR A 50 15.69 6.33 -7.70
N GLN A 51 16.10 7.54 -7.29
CA GLN A 51 17.43 7.83 -6.75
C GLN A 51 17.54 7.48 -5.25
N GLY A 52 16.46 7.62 -4.50
CA GLY A 52 16.40 7.36 -3.06
C GLY A 52 16.41 5.89 -2.65
N ARG A 53 16.64 4.95 -3.58
CA ARG A 53 16.64 3.51 -3.33
C ARG A 53 15.32 2.99 -2.70
N ILE A 54 14.19 3.69 -2.92
CA ILE A 54 12.89 3.31 -2.35
C ILE A 54 12.44 1.97 -2.94
N ILE A 55 12.74 1.69 -4.20
CA ILE A 55 12.50 0.38 -4.84
C ILE A 55 13.17 -0.76 -4.05
N ASN A 56 14.42 -0.57 -3.61
CA ASN A 56 15.13 -1.57 -2.80
C ASN A 56 14.45 -1.79 -1.44
N LYS A 57 13.86 -0.73 -0.88
CA LYS A 57 13.08 -0.83 0.36
C LYS A 57 11.75 -1.57 0.15
N ALA A 58 11.09 -1.38 -1.00
CA ALA A 58 9.93 -2.17 -1.39
C ALA A 58 10.28 -3.66 -1.47
N SER A 59 11.44 -4.01 -2.07
CA SER A 59 11.92 -5.40 -2.12
C SER A 59 12.21 -5.98 -0.74
N ALA A 60 12.82 -5.22 0.15
CA ALA A 60 13.06 -5.63 1.52
C ALA A 60 11.76 -5.86 2.30
N LEU A 61 10.74 -5.00 2.09
CA LEU A 61 9.41 -5.17 2.68
C LEU A 61 8.69 -6.39 2.09
N THR A 62 8.83 -6.65 0.80
CA THR A 62 8.29 -7.84 0.14
C THR A 62 8.83 -9.12 0.78
N TYR A 63 10.13 -9.19 0.96
CA TYR A 63 10.76 -10.33 1.63
C TYR A 63 10.28 -10.47 3.08
N SER A 64 10.23 -9.37 3.84
CA SER A 64 9.72 -9.37 5.21
C SER A 64 8.25 -9.79 5.26
N THR A 65 7.43 -9.37 4.31
CA THR A 65 6.01 -9.74 4.21
C THR A 65 5.86 -11.23 3.91
N LEU A 66 6.65 -11.78 3.00
CA LEU A 66 6.64 -13.21 2.69
C LEU A 66 6.94 -14.04 3.95
N LEU A 67 8.01 -13.71 4.68
CA LEU A 67 8.37 -14.42 5.90
C LEU A 67 7.33 -14.29 7.01
N SER A 68 6.64 -13.16 7.07
CA SER A 68 5.64 -12.87 8.10
C SER A 68 4.23 -13.32 7.72
N SER A 69 3.98 -13.74 6.48
CA SER A 69 2.62 -14.06 5.99
C SER A 69 2.00 -15.22 6.77
N ILE A 70 2.73 -16.32 6.93
CA ILE A 70 2.23 -17.48 7.70
C ILE A 70 2.03 -17.16 9.19
N PRO A 71 2.99 -16.54 9.90
CA PRO A 71 2.79 -16.04 11.24
C PRO A 71 1.58 -15.12 11.42
N ILE A 72 1.40 -14.16 10.53
CA ILE A 72 0.27 -13.22 10.59
C ILE A 72 -1.06 -13.96 10.43
N LEU A 73 -1.16 -14.83 9.42
CA LEU A 73 -2.35 -15.63 9.19
C LEU A 73 -2.65 -16.53 10.38
N ALA A 74 -1.65 -17.21 10.96
CA ALA A 74 -1.84 -18.07 12.13
C ALA A 74 -2.44 -17.28 13.31
N ILE A 75 -1.95 -16.08 13.59
CA ILE A 75 -2.50 -15.23 14.65
C ILE A 75 -3.90 -14.73 14.31
N LEU A 76 -4.14 -14.31 13.05
CA LEU A 76 -5.47 -13.89 12.61
C LEU A 76 -6.50 -15.00 12.78
N PHE A 77 -6.16 -16.23 12.37
CA PHE A 77 -7.02 -17.40 12.55
C PHE A 77 -7.20 -17.76 14.02
N ALA A 78 -6.16 -17.65 14.86
CA ALA A 78 -6.26 -17.86 16.29
C ALA A 78 -7.24 -16.88 16.95
N ILE A 79 -7.13 -15.60 16.61
CA ILE A 79 -8.02 -14.54 17.11
C ILE A 79 -9.45 -14.78 16.59
N ALA A 80 -9.63 -15.02 15.28
CA ALA A 80 -10.94 -15.28 14.69
C ALA A 80 -11.62 -16.50 15.31
N ARG A 81 -10.85 -17.56 15.61
CA ARG A 81 -11.34 -18.77 16.31
C ARG A 81 -11.77 -18.45 17.75
N GLY A 82 -11.01 -17.62 18.46
CA GLY A 82 -11.37 -17.16 19.82
C GLY A 82 -12.68 -16.37 19.87
N PHE A 83 -13.00 -15.61 18.82
CA PHE A 83 -14.25 -14.85 18.67
C PHE A 83 -15.37 -15.62 17.95
N GLY A 84 -15.15 -16.86 17.50
CA GLY A 84 -16.14 -17.66 16.79
C GLY A 84 -16.30 -17.32 15.29
N PHE A 85 -15.36 -16.57 14.69
CA PHE A 85 -15.43 -16.12 13.29
C PHE A 85 -14.52 -16.92 12.34
N SER A 86 -14.03 -18.10 12.77
CA SER A 86 -13.09 -18.92 11.98
C SER A 86 -13.61 -19.26 10.58
N ASN A 87 -14.88 -19.70 10.47
CA ASN A 87 -15.48 -20.09 9.20
C ASN A 87 -15.58 -18.91 8.22
N LEU A 88 -15.89 -17.73 8.74
CA LEU A 88 -15.99 -16.52 7.91
C LEU A 88 -14.60 -16.12 7.37
N LEU A 89 -13.56 -16.17 8.20
CA LEU A 89 -12.19 -15.86 7.77
C LEU A 89 -11.69 -16.88 6.77
N GLU A 90 -11.97 -18.18 6.98
CA GLU A 90 -11.60 -19.25 6.04
C GLU A 90 -12.28 -19.06 4.68
N THR A 91 -13.58 -18.77 4.68
CA THR A 91 -14.33 -18.50 3.43
C THR A 91 -13.75 -17.31 2.69
N GLN A 92 -13.44 -16.22 3.37
CA GLN A 92 -12.81 -15.03 2.76
C GLN A 92 -11.40 -15.34 2.23
N PHE A 93 -10.63 -16.13 2.97
CA PHE A 93 -9.28 -16.54 2.54
C PHE A 93 -9.34 -17.40 1.27
N ARG A 94 -10.25 -18.38 1.22
CA ARG A 94 -10.49 -19.24 0.04
C ARG A 94 -10.98 -18.43 -1.17
N SER A 95 -11.90 -17.48 -0.95
CA SER A 95 -12.38 -16.59 -2.01
C SER A 95 -11.29 -15.67 -2.55
N GLY A 96 -10.40 -15.17 -1.69
CA GLY A 96 -9.28 -14.33 -2.09
C GLY A 96 -8.21 -15.07 -2.90
N LEU A 97 -8.17 -16.40 -2.80
CA LEU A 97 -7.29 -17.31 -3.56
C LEU A 97 -8.07 -18.14 -4.60
N GLU A 98 -9.18 -17.61 -5.08
CA GLU A 98 -9.96 -18.23 -6.15
C GLU A 98 -9.09 -18.44 -7.40
N GLY A 99 -8.95 -19.69 -7.85
CA GLY A 99 -8.00 -20.10 -8.89
C GLY A 99 -6.66 -20.67 -8.40
N GLN A 100 -6.37 -20.61 -7.10
CA GLN A 100 -5.19 -21.22 -6.46
C GLN A 100 -5.58 -22.09 -5.26
N SER A 101 -6.58 -22.96 -5.45
CA SER A 101 -7.13 -23.81 -4.38
C SER A 101 -6.08 -24.66 -3.68
N ALA A 102 -5.11 -25.22 -4.41
CA ALA A 102 -4.02 -26.01 -3.85
C ALA A 102 -3.11 -25.19 -2.92
N ALA A 103 -2.85 -23.92 -3.25
CA ALA A 103 -2.09 -23.01 -2.39
C ALA A 103 -2.89 -22.65 -1.13
N ALA A 104 -4.20 -22.38 -1.28
CA ALA A 104 -5.08 -22.10 -0.16
C ALA A 104 -5.14 -23.28 0.83
N GLU A 105 -5.31 -24.52 0.33
CA GLU A 105 -5.30 -25.74 1.15
C GLU A 105 -3.97 -25.94 1.89
N THR A 106 -2.85 -25.74 1.19
CA THR A 106 -1.51 -25.87 1.79
C THR A 106 -1.33 -24.88 2.93
N VAL A 107 -1.69 -23.61 2.72
CA VAL A 107 -1.55 -22.56 3.74
C VAL A 107 -2.49 -22.82 4.93
N LEU A 108 -3.75 -23.20 4.68
CA LEU A 108 -4.69 -23.55 5.75
C LEU A 108 -4.23 -24.76 6.55
N GLY A 109 -3.70 -25.80 5.87
CA GLY A 109 -3.11 -26.96 6.51
C GLY A 109 -1.91 -26.61 7.41
N LEU A 110 -1.04 -25.69 6.97
CA LEU A 110 0.06 -25.17 7.78
C LEU A 110 -0.45 -24.40 9.01
N ILE A 111 -1.48 -23.57 8.84
CA ILE A 111 -2.10 -22.81 9.93
C ILE A 111 -2.73 -23.76 10.95
N ASP A 112 -3.51 -24.73 10.49
CA ASP A 112 -4.15 -25.72 11.38
C ASP A 112 -3.13 -26.57 12.11
N SER A 113 -2.10 -27.06 11.43
CA SER A 113 -0.99 -27.77 12.04
C SER A 113 -0.32 -26.93 13.12
N TYR A 114 -0.09 -25.64 12.84
CA TYR A 114 0.49 -24.71 13.79
C TYR A 114 -0.40 -24.52 15.02
N LEU A 115 -1.72 -24.34 14.81
CA LEU A 115 -2.70 -24.15 15.90
C LEU A 115 -2.92 -25.43 16.74
N ILE A 116 -2.81 -26.62 16.14
CA ILE A 116 -2.94 -27.91 16.83
C ILE A 116 -1.70 -28.17 17.70
N HIS A 117 -0.51 -27.98 17.15
CA HIS A 117 0.75 -28.16 17.89
C HIS A 117 0.96 -27.11 18.98
N ALA A 118 0.31 -25.94 18.85
CA ALA A 118 0.24 -24.94 19.91
C ALA A 118 -0.51 -25.42 21.18
N LYS A 119 -1.06 -26.62 21.23
CA LYS A 119 -1.72 -27.19 22.44
C LYS A 119 -0.77 -27.96 23.35
N SER A 120 0.47 -28.23 22.98
CA SER A 120 1.39 -29.11 23.76
C SER A 120 2.59 -28.34 24.33
N GLY A 121 2.46 -27.85 25.55
CA GLY A 121 3.55 -27.60 26.50
C GLY A 121 4.51 -26.43 26.18
N ILE A 122 5.76 -26.54 26.58
CA ILE A 122 6.83 -25.52 26.55
C ILE A 122 7.11 -24.99 25.13
N PHE A 123 6.91 -25.80 24.10
CA PHE A 123 7.07 -25.37 22.69
C PHE A 123 6.05 -24.30 22.25
N ILE A 124 4.90 -24.17 22.95
CA ILE A 124 3.90 -23.12 22.68
C ILE A 124 4.51 -21.74 22.94
N GLY A 125 5.17 -21.58 24.09
CA GLY A 125 5.72 -20.28 24.48
C GLY A 125 6.77 -19.79 23.48
N ILE A 126 7.68 -20.65 23.08
CA ILE A 126 8.74 -20.29 22.12
C ILE A 126 8.15 -20.00 20.73
N GLY A 127 7.23 -20.83 20.24
CA GLY A 127 6.58 -20.63 18.94
C GLY A 127 5.77 -19.34 18.89
N LEU A 128 5.00 -19.05 19.94
CA LEU A 128 4.21 -17.81 20.03
C LEU A 128 5.12 -16.57 20.10
N ILE A 129 6.19 -16.63 20.86
CA ILE A 129 7.19 -15.55 20.93
C ILE A 129 7.83 -15.32 19.55
N MET A 130 8.20 -16.38 18.84
CA MET A 130 8.77 -16.27 17.49
C MET A 130 7.77 -15.67 16.48
N LEU A 131 6.51 -16.09 16.53
CA LEU A 131 5.45 -15.48 15.71
C LEU A 131 5.31 -14.00 15.98
N PHE A 132 5.20 -13.64 17.25
CA PHE A 132 5.05 -12.25 17.67
C PHE A 132 6.26 -11.42 17.28
N TRP A 133 7.48 -11.95 17.46
CA TRP A 133 8.71 -11.32 17.02
C TRP A 133 8.73 -11.06 15.51
N THR A 134 8.27 -12.01 14.70
CA THR A 134 8.24 -11.88 13.24
C THR A 134 7.30 -10.75 12.79
N ILE A 135 6.13 -10.63 13.43
CA ILE A 135 5.18 -9.55 13.14
C ILE A 135 5.72 -8.20 13.58
N LEU A 136 6.33 -8.14 14.77
CA LEU A 136 6.98 -6.91 15.24
C LEU A 136 8.10 -6.48 14.29
N SER A 137 8.88 -7.44 13.78
CA SER A 137 9.96 -7.18 12.83
C SER A 137 9.43 -6.60 11.52
N LEU A 138 8.34 -7.18 10.96
CA LEU A 138 7.71 -6.62 9.76
C LEU A 138 7.23 -5.18 9.99
N THR A 139 6.49 -4.96 11.06
CA THR A 139 5.94 -3.62 11.35
C THR A 139 7.04 -2.61 11.63
N TYR A 140 8.13 -3.03 12.28
CA TYR A 140 9.33 -2.23 12.46
C TYR A 140 9.98 -1.86 11.11
N ASN A 141 10.09 -2.80 10.18
CA ASN A 141 10.65 -2.55 8.86
C ASN A 141 9.77 -1.58 8.05
N ILE A 142 8.44 -1.68 8.17
CA ILE A 142 7.49 -0.75 7.57
C ILE A 142 7.70 0.65 8.16
N GLU A 143 7.64 0.80 9.49
CA GLU A 143 7.85 2.09 10.17
C GLU A 143 9.21 2.71 9.78
N ARG A 144 10.27 1.91 9.79
CA ARG A 144 11.62 2.36 9.42
C ARG A 144 11.67 2.88 7.98
N THR A 145 10.95 2.24 7.06
CA THR A 145 10.88 2.67 5.66
C THR A 145 10.13 3.98 5.52
N PHE A 146 8.99 4.13 6.19
CA PHE A 146 8.25 5.39 6.21
C PHE A 146 9.04 6.51 6.87
N ASN A 147 9.69 6.24 8.00
CA ASN A 147 10.56 7.21 8.67
C ASN A 147 11.75 7.63 7.79
N TYR A 148 12.27 6.73 6.95
CA TYR A 148 13.31 7.07 5.97
C TYR A 148 12.78 8.04 4.91
N ILE A 149 11.61 7.79 4.31
CA ILE A 149 10.97 8.70 3.35
C ILE A 149 10.74 10.07 3.99
N TRP A 150 10.25 10.10 5.22
CA TRP A 150 9.98 11.33 5.97
C TRP A 150 11.21 11.95 6.63
N GLN A 151 12.40 11.40 6.41
CA GLN A 151 13.68 11.86 6.98
C GLN A 151 13.65 12.02 8.50
N VAL A 152 12.88 11.15 9.17
CA VAL A 152 12.73 11.14 10.63
C VAL A 152 13.94 10.50 11.29
N LYS A 153 14.66 11.28 12.13
CA LYS A 153 15.89 10.83 12.82
C LYS A 153 15.63 10.01 14.08
N LYS A 154 14.49 10.22 14.75
CA LYS A 154 14.17 9.56 16.04
C LYS A 154 13.07 8.51 15.84
N PRO A 155 13.33 7.22 16.07
CA PRO A 155 12.30 6.17 16.05
C PRO A 155 11.35 6.33 17.25
N ARG A 156 10.18 5.71 17.18
CA ARG A 156 9.24 5.60 18.32
C ARG A 156 9.86 4.78 19.44
N THR A 157 9.44 5.06 20.69
CA THR A 157 9.83 4.24 21.85
C THR A 157 9.27 2.83 21.70
N LEU A 158 9.97 1.82 22.23
CA LEU A 158 9.54 0.42 22.15
C LEU A 158 8.14 0.21 22.73
N TYR A 159 7.83 0.85 23.86
CA TYR A 159 6.50 0.75 24.49
C TYR A 159 5.38 1.21 23.52
N ARG A 160 5.55 2.36 22.89
CA ARG A 160 4.58 2.89 21.93
C ARG A 160 4.44 1.99 20.70
N LYS A 161 5.56 1.43 20.20
CA LYS A 161 5.53 0.46 19.11
C LYS A 161 4.69 -0.75 19.46
N MET A 162 4.93 -1.34 20.63
CA MET A 162 4.19 -2.51 21.11
C MET A 162 2.69 -2.23 21.18
N THR A 163 2.30 -1.10 21.76
CA THR A 163 0.89 -0.71 21.89
C THR A 163 0.25 -0.50 20.52
N ASP A 164 0.89 0.25 19.63
CA ASP A 164 0.36 0.56 18.29
C ASP A 164 0.19 -0.74 17.47
N TYR A 165 1.18 -1.63 17.51
CA TYR A 165 1.19 -2.86 16.72
C TYR A 165 0.19 -3.90 17.25
N PHE A 166 0.08 -4.02 18.57
CA PHE A 166 -0.92 -4.88 19.20
C PHE A 166 -2.34 -4.40 18.88
N SER A 167 -2.56 -3.08 18.90
CA SER A 167 -3.86 -2.50 18.52
C SER A 167 -4.22 -2.82 17.07
N ILE A 168 -3.28 -2.68 16.12
CA ILE A 168 -3.50 -3.01 14.72
C ILE A 168 -3.82 -4.51 14.56
N LEU A 169 -3.06 -5.38 15.23
CA LEU A 169 -3.25 -6.83 15.16
C LEU A 169 -4.62 -7.25 15.67
N LEU A 170 -5.12 -6.61 16.74
CA LEU A 170 -6.44 -6.90 17.32
C LEU A 170 -7.57 -6.34 16.43
N LEU A 171 -7.37 -5.12 15.87
CA LEU A 171 -8.39 -4.48 15.04
C LEU A 171 -8.54 -5.15 13.67
N LEU A 172 -7.50 -5.76 13.13
CA LEU A 172 -7.50 -6.29 11.77
C LEU A 172 -8.56 -7.39 11.56
N PRO A 173 -8.73 -8.42 12.43
CA PRO A 173 -9.82 -9.38 12.31
C PRO A 173 -11.21 -8.75 12.42
N LEU A 174 -11.37 -7.77 13.30
CA LEU A 174 -12.65 -7.05 13.45
C LEU A 174 -13.00 -6.26 12.19
N LEU A 175 -12.01 -5.63 11.55
CA LEU A 175 -12.20 -4.92 10.28
C LEU A 175 -12.56 -5.88 9.14
N ILE A 176 -11.97 -7.07 9.09
CA ILE A 176 -12.32 -8.10 8.10
C ILE A 176 -13.78 -8.55 8.28
N VAL A 177 -14.21 -8.80 9.52
CA VAL A 177 -15.59 -9.19 9.83
C VAL A 177 -16.57 -8.07 9.45
N LEU A 178 -16.27 -6.83 9.80
CA LEU A 178 -17.08 -5.67 9.44
C LEU A 178 -17.16 -5.48 7.92
N SER A 179 -16.05 -5.58 7.22
CA SER A 179 -16.01 -5.49 5.75
C SER A 179 -16.86 -6.57 5.09
N SER A 180 -16.76 -7.82 5.58
CA SER A 180 -17.57 -8.93 5.10
C SER A 180 -19.05 -8.73 5.38
N GLY A 181 -19.40 -8.25 6.57
CA GLY A 181 -20.78 -7.93 6.95
C GLY A 181 -21.38 -6.84 6.06
N ILE A 182 -20.63 -5.78 5.78
CA ILE A 182 -21.04 -4.70 4.86
C ILE A 182 -21.24 -5.26 3.44
N SER A 183 -20.34 -6.11 2.96
CA SER A 183 -20.43 -6.70 1.63
C SER A 183 -21.69 -7.58 1.48
N ILE A 184 -21.98 -8.43 2.48
CA ILE A 184 -23.19 -9.27 2.50
C ILE A 184 -24.45 -8.42 2.57
N PHE A 185 -24.47 -7.41 3.43
CA PHE A 185 -25.59 -6.48 3.56
C PHE A 185 -25.88 -5.77 2.23
N MET A 186 -24.84 -5.25 1.57
CA MET A 186 -24.95 -4.56 0.29
C MET A 186 -25.44 -5.47 -0.84
N THR A 187 -24.91 -6.71 -0.93
CA THR A 187 -25.38 -7.68 -1.94
C THR A 187 -26.83 -8.08 -1.72
N THR A 188 -27.27 -8.21 -0.48
CA THR A 188 -28.68 -8.51 -0.13
C THR A 188 -29.58 -7.33 -0.46
N MET A 189 -29.18 -6.11 -0.12
CA MET A 189 -29.92 -4.90 -0.51
C MET A 189 -30.05 -4.77 -2.03
N LEU A 190 -28.97 -5.01 -2.80
CA LEU A 190 -29.03 -4.95 -4.25
C LEU A 190 -30.01 -5.96 -4.86
N LYS A 191 -30.07 -7.18 -4.32
CA LYS A 191 -31.04 -8.20 -4.75
C LYS A 191 -32.48 -7.77 -4.48
N ASN A 192 -32.75 -7.19 -3.34
CA ASN A 192 -34.09 -6.73 -2.96
C ASN A 192 -34.55 -5.46 -3.71
N MET A 193 -33.61 -4.75 -4.36
CA MET A 193 -33.89 -3.53 -5.12
C MET A 193 -33.93 -3.74 -6.64
N GLU A 194 -33.81 -4.97 -7.13
CA GLU A 194 -33.95 -5.29 -8.56
C GLU A 194 -35.29 -4.87 -9.15
N ASP A 195 -36.33 -4.73 -8.31
CA ASP A 195 -37.65 -4.22 -8.70
C ASP A 195 -37.69 -2.70 -8.99
N PHE A 196 -36.67 -1.95 -8.56
CA PHE A 196 -36.55 -0.50 -8.78
C PHE A 196 -35.62 -0.19 -9.96
N VAL A 197 -36.10 -0.38 -11.17
CA VAL A 197 -35.35 -0.23 -12.44
C VAL A 197 -34.61 1.10 -12.58
N LEU A 198 -35.12 2.19 -12.04
CA LEU A 198 -34.52 3.52 -12.16
C LEU A 198 -33.35 3.76 -11.19
N LEU A 199 -33.37 3.16 -10.00
CA LEU A 199 -32.34 3.37 -8.96
C LEU A 199 -31.26 2.30 -8.95
N ALA A 200 -31.52 1.15 -9.56
CA ALA A 200 -30.58 0.02 -9.61
C ALA A 200 -29.20 0.37 -10.19
N PRO A 201 -29.06 1.13 -11.29
CA PRO A 201 -27.71 1.49 -11.83
C PRO A 201 -26.93 2.40 -10.88
N LEU A 202 -27.60 3.35 -10.21
CA LEU A 202 -26.94 4.25 -9.25
C LEU A 202 -26.43 3.48 -8.02
N MET A 203 -27.24 2.57 -7.50
CA MET A 203 -26.87 1.71 -6.36
C MET A 203 -25.72 0.77 -6.72
N LYS A 204 -25.76 0.14 -7.90
CA LYS A 204 -24.64 -0.70 -8.39
C LYS A 204 -23.35 0.11 -8.51
N PHE A 205 -23.42 1.35 -8.96
CA PHE A 205 -22.26 2.25 -9.03
C PHE A 205 -21.73 2.59 -7.62
N MET A 206 -22.61 2.94 -6.68
CA MET A 206 -22.23 3.22 -5.29
C MET A 206 -21.51 2.04 -4.62
N VAL A 207 -22.06 0.82 -4.78
CA VAL A 207 -21.45 -0.40 -4.24
C VAL A 207 -20.07 -0.67 -4.84
N ARG A 208 -19.88 -0.40 -6.14
CA ARG A 208 -18.57 -0.54 -6.79
C ARG A 208 -17.53 0.49 -6.30
N LEU A 209 -17.98 1.63 -5.80
CA LEU A 209 -17.12 2.67 -5.24
C LEU A 209 -16.59 2.34 -3.82
N ILE A 210 -17.29 1.52 -3.06
CA ILE A 210 -16.93 1.20 -1.67
C ILE A 210 -15.49 0.68 -1.54
N PRO A 211 -15.02 -0.32 -2.33
CA PRO A 211 -13.65 -0.80 -2.26
C PRO A 211 -12.63 0.31 -2.52
N PHE A 212 -12.92 1.24 -3.44
CA PHE A 212 -12.05 2.38 -3.73
C PHE A 212 -11.97 3.33 -2.53
N ILE A 213 -13.12 3.70 -1.95
CA ILE A 213 -13.16 4.61 -0.78
C ILE A 213 -12.41 4.00 0.40
N LEU A 214 -12.61 2.71 0.67
CA LEU A 214 -11.90 1.99 1.72
C LEU A 214 -10.38 1.97 1.48
N THR A 215 -9.97 1.69 0.24
CA THR A 215 -8.56 1.67 -0.12
C THR A 215 -7.93 3.07 -0.04
N TRP A 216 -8.63 4.11 -0.49
CA TRP A 216 -8.19 5.51 -0.34
C TRP A 216 -8.03 5.90 1.13
N GLY A 217 -9.00 5.53 1.97
CA GLY A 217 -8.95 5.74 3.42
C GLY A 217 -7.79 5.00 4.07
N MET A 218 -7.56 3.75 3.68
CA MET A 218 -6.45 2.93 4.16
C MET A 218 -5.09 3.55 3.82
N PHE A 219 -4.84 3.92 2.56
CA PHE A 219 -3.57 4.54 2.17
C PHE A 219 -3.38 5.92 2.81
N THR A 220 -4.45 6.74 2.85
CA THR A 220 -4.40 8.04 3.54
C THR A 220 -4.06 7.87 5.02
N GLY A 221 -4.72 6.93 5.69
CA GLY A 221 -4.44 6.59 7.10
C GLY A 221 -3.00 6.10 7.28
N LEU A 222 -2.53 5.21 6.41
CA LEU A 222 -1.16 4.71 6.45
C LEU A 222 -0.13 5.85 6.34
N TYR A 223 -0.34 6.81 5.44
CA TYR A 223 0.56 7.95 5.26
C TYR A 223 0.57 8.91 6.44
N VAL A 224 -0.55 9.02 7.16
CA VAL A 224 -0.66 9.89 8.34
C VAL A 224 -0.12 9.22 9.61
N PHE A 225 -0.42 7.93 9.82
CA PHE A 225 -0.15 7.27 11.09
C PHE A 225 1.20 6.54 11.13
N MET A 226 1.72 6.08 9.98
CA MET A 226 2.93 5.26 9.96
C MET A 226 4.21 6.07 10.25
N PRO A 227 4.43 7.25 9.68
CA PRO A 227 5.62 8.05 9.99
C PRO A 227 5.61 8.55 11.44
N ASN A 228 6.78 8.59 12.09
CA ASN A 228 6.90 9.18 13.42
C ASN A 228 7.09 10.71 13.35
N THR A 229 6.21 11.38 12.61
CA THR A 229 6.19 12.82 12.43
C THR A 229 4.77 13.33 12.21
N LYS A 230 4.56 14.65 12.29
CA LYS A 230 3.24 15.25 12.08
C LYS A 230 2.95 15.40 10.59
N VAL A 231 2.18 14.49 10.05
CA VAL A 231 1.68 14.55 8.68
C VAL A 231 0.32 15.26 8.67
N LYS A 232 0.20 16.30 7.87
CA LYS A 232 -1.07 17.03 7.71
C LYS A 232 -1.98 16.26 6.73
N ILE A 233 -3.16 15.86 7.17
CA ILE A 233 -4.13 15.06 6.42
C ILE A 233 -4.37 15.63 4.99
N LYS A 234 -4.45 16.95 4.83
CA LYS A 234 -4.67 17.59 3.53
C LYS A 234 -3.64 17.23 2.45
N TYR A 235 -2.39 16.90 2.86
CA TYR A 235 -1.34 16.48 1.94
C TYR A 235 -1.30 14.95 1.74
N ALA A 236 -2.02 14.18 2.57
CA ALA A 236 -2.09 12.74 2.47
C ALA A 236 -3.29 12.25 1.62
N ILE A 237 -4.39 13.02 1.56
CA ILE A 237 -5.62 12.61 0.85
C ILE A 237 -5.34 12.36 -0.64
N ILE A 238 -4.74 13.33 -1.35
CA ILE A 238 -4.50 13.21 -2.80
C ILE A 238 -3.55 12.05 -3.12
N PRO A 239 -2.37 11.92 -2.46
CA PRO A 239 -1.53 10.75 -2.63
C PRO A 239 -2.23 9.43 -2.24
N GLY A 240 -3.08 9.43 -1.22
CA GLY A 240 -3.88 8.27 -0.82
C GLY A 240 -4.87 7.83 -1.90
N ILE A 241 -5.54 8.79 -2.56
CA ILE A 241 -6.43 8.53 -3.69
C ILE A 241 -5.63 7.99 -4.89
N ILE A 242 -4.50 8.60 -5.22
CA ILE A 242 -3.65 8.17 -6.35
C ILE A 242 -3.13 6.76 -6.12
N ALA A 243 -2.51 6.50 -4.97
CA ALA A 243 -1.97 5.20 -4.63
C ALA A 243 -3.07 4.13 -4.50
N GLY A 244 -4.20 4.46 -3.87
CA GLY A 244 -5.32 3.54 -3.73
C GLY A 244 -5.97 3.19 -5.07
N THR A 245 -6.09 4.16 -5.98
CA THR A 245 -6.60 3.91 -7.34
C THR A 245 -5.61 3.05 -8.15
N ALA A 246 -4.32 3.36 -8.08
CA ALA A 246 -3.27 2.57 -8.72
C ALA A 246 -3.23 1.12 -8.18
N PHE A 247 -3.40 0.96 -6.87
CA PHE A 247 -3.46 -0.35 -6.22
C PHE A 247 -4.68 -1.16 -6.70
N GLN A 248 -5.88 -0.55 -6.73
CA GLN A 248 -7.10 -1.22 -7.22
C GLN A 248 -6.97 -1.61 -8.70
N ALA A 249 -6.44 -0.72 -9.53
CA ALA A 249 -6.18 -1.01 -10.93
C ALA A 249 -5.20 -2.19 -11.08
N PHE A 250 -4.10 -2.16 -10.33
CA PHE A 250 -3.13 -3.25 -10.31
C PHE A 250 -3.74 -4.56 -9.82
N GLN A 251 -4.53 -4.54 -8.73
CA GLN A 251 -5.21 -5.72 -8.20
C GLN A 251 -6.15 -6.33 -9.23
N TYR A 252 -6.91 -5.51 -9.94
CA TYR A 252 -7.79 -5.97 -11.02
C TYR A 252 -7.01 -6.66 -12.15
N LEU A 253 -5.92 -6.06 -12.59
CA LEU A 253 -5.02 -6.66 -13.60
C LEU A 253 -4.38 -7.96 -13.11
N TYR A 254 -3.97 -7.99 -11.84
CA TYR A 254 -3.36 -9.16 -11.22
C TYR A 254 -4.33 -10.35 -11.15
N ILE A 255 -5.57 -10.12 -10.69
CA ILE A 255 -6.62 -11.16 -10.65
C ILE A 255 -6.90 -11.67 -12.08
N GLY A 256 -7.03 -10.77 -13.06
CA GLY A 256 -7.22 -11.16 -14.46
C GLY A 256 -6.06 -12.00 -15.00
N SER A 257 -4.81 -11.69 -14.61
CA SER A 257 -3.63 -12.46 -15.02
C SER A 257 -3.57 -13.85 -14.37
N GLN A 258 -4.06 -14.02 -13.15
CA GLN A 258 -4.13 -15.32 -12.47
C GLN A 258 -5.03 -16.32 -13.22
N ILE A 259 -6.15 -15.85 -13.77
CA ILE A 259 -7.04 -16.69 -14.61
C ILE A 259 -6.28 -17.19 -15.85
N TRP A 260 -5.39 -16.39 -16.39
CA TRP A 260 -4.55 -16.74 -17.52
C TRP A 260 -3.47 -17.76 -17.15
N VAL A 261 -2.77 -17.51 -16.03
CA VAL A 261 -1.71 -18.39 -15.52
C VAL A 261 -2.27 -19.73 -15.06
N SER A 262 -3.48 -19.79 -14.51
CA SER A 262 -4.11 -21.05 -14.09
C SER A 262 -4.33 -22.02 -15.24
N ARG A 263 -4.45 -21.55 -16.47
CA ARG A 263 -4.50 -22.40 -17.68
C ARG A 263 -3.15 -23.05 -18.00
N TYR A 264 -2.04 -22.48 -17.54
CA TYR A 264 -0.68 -23.03 -17.71
C TYR A 264 -0.23 -23.84 -16.48
N ASN A 265 -1.06 -23.96 -15.44
CA ASN A 265 -0.76 -24.71 -14.21
C ASN A 265 -0.45 -26.21 -14.44
N ALA A 266 -0.77 -26.76 -15.62
CA ALA A 266 -0.40 -28.10 -16.01
C ALA A 266 1.14 -28.33 -16.01
N ILE A 267 1.95 -27.26 -16.16
CA ILE A 267 3.42 -27.35 -16.24
C ILE A 267 4.07 -26.98 -14.90
N TYR A 268 3.59 -25.92 -14.23
CA TYR A 268 4.24 -25.35 -13.04
C TYR A 268 3.53 -25.69 -11.72
N GLY A 269 2.29 -26.18 -11.75
CA GLY A 269 1.52 -26.56 -10.55
C GLY A 269 1.43 -25.45 -9.49
N SER A 270 1.49 -25.84 -8.22
CA SER A 270 1.46 -24.92 -7.09
C SER A 270 2.73 -24.06 -6.97
N PHE A 271 3.80 -24.38 -7.70
CA PHE A 271 5.08 -23.65 -7.61
C PHE A 271 4.98 -22.21 -8.14
N ALA A 272 4.05 -21.94 -9.06
CA ALA A 272 3.81 -20.61 -9.60
C ALA A 272 3.24 -19.61 -8.56
N ALA A 273 2.61 -20.11 -7.50
CA ALA A 273 1.98 -19.26 -6.47
C ALA A 273 2.97 -18.34 -5.74
N ILE A 274 4.16 -18.84 -5.40
CA ILE A 274 5.17 -18.07 -4.67
C ILE A 274 5.70 -16.89 -5.50
N PRO A 275 6.19 -17.07 -6.75
CA PRO A 275 6.60 -15.96 -7.60
C PRO A 275 5.48 -14.93 -7.85
N MET A 276 4.26 -15.40 -8.06
CA MET A 276 3.10 -14.53 -8.26
C MET A 276 2.79 -13.71 -7.00
N PHE A 277 2.83 -14.30 -5.83
CA PHE A 277 2.67 -13.61 -4.56
C PHE A 277 3.77 -12.56 -4.34
N LEU A 278 5.03 -12.92 -4.64
CA LEU A 278 6.15 -11.98 -4.55
C LEU A 278 5.98 -10.79 -5.48
N LEU A 279 5.59 -11.02 -6.73
CA LEU A 279 5.33 -9.96 -7.70
C LEU A 279 4.18 -9.05 -7.25
N TRP A 280 3.09 -9.63 -6.77
CA TRP A 280 1.96 -8.87 -6.25
C TRP A 280 2.37 -8.00 -5.05
N THR A 281 3.09 -8.58 -4.10
CA THR A 281 3.56 -7.87 -2.91
C THR A 281 4.57 -6.78 -3.24
N GLN A 282 5.50 -7.06 -4.18
CA GLN A 282 6.52 -6.12 -4.63
C GLN A 282 5.90 -4.87 -5.26
N ILE A 283 4.93 -5.05 -6.18
CA ILE A 283 4.27 -3.92 -6.84
C ILE A 283 3.38 -3.18 -5.85
N SER A 284 2.68 -3.89 -4.96
CA SER A 284 1.86 -3.28 -3.91
C SER A 284 2.68 -2.38 -2.98
N TRP A 285 3.85 -2.84 -2.51
CA TRP A 285 4.77 -2.00 -1.73
C TRP A 285 5.34 -0.85 -2.53
N SER A 286 5.65 -1.05 -3.82
CA SER A 286 6.15 0.02 -4.68
C SER A 286 5.11 1.13 -4.85
N ILE A 287 3.85 0.80 -5.09
CA ILE A 287 2.73 1.77 -5.16
C ILE A 287 2.56 2.49 -3.82
N CYS A 288 2.57 1.74 -2.72
CA CYS A 288 2.43 2.27 -1.37
C CYS A 288 3.54 3.28 -1.03
N LEU A 289 4.79 2.92 -1.26
CA LEU A 289 5.93 3.79 -0.95
C LEU A 289 6.04 4.99 -1.90
N TYR A 290 5.65 4.83 -3.17
CA TYR A 290 5.55 5.96 -4.09
C TYR A 290 4.50 6.98 -3.64
N GLY A 291 3.34 6.52 -3.17
CA GLY A 291 2.33 7.42 -2.59
C GLY A 291 2.80 8.09 -1.30
N ALA A 292 3.60 7.41 -0.46
CA ALA A 292 4.21 8.02 0.72
C ALA A 292 5.21 9.12 0.32
N GLU A 293 5.98 8.91 -0.74
CA GLU A 293 6.90 9.90 -1.29
C GLU A 293 6.15 11.11 -1.86
N LEU A 294 5.06 10.87 -2.61
CA LEU A 294 4.18 11.95 -3.07
C LEU A 294 3.65 12.80 -1.91
N CYS A 295 3.26 12.16 -0.80
CA CYS A 295 2.77 12.84 0.40
C CYS A 295 3.86 13.69 1.05
N TYR A 296 5.07 13.14 1.19
CA TYR A 296 6.23 13.83 1.74
C TYR A 296 6.60 15.06 0.92
N VAL A 297 6.75 14.88 -0.40
CA VAL A 297 7.08 15.97 -1.33
C VAL A 297 6.00 17.04 -1.33
N ALA A 298 4.72 16.65 -1.35
CA ALA A 298 3.60 17.59 -1.32
C ALA A 298 3.59 18.45 -0.05
N GLN A 299 3.93 17.86 1.10
CA GLN A 299 3.99 18.61 2.35
C GLN A 299 5.22 19.53 2.45
N ASN A 300 6.33 19.16 1.82
CA ASN A 300 7.63 19.85 1.96
C ASN A 300 8.05 20.60 0.68
N LEU A 301 7.14 20.79 -0.28
CA LEU A 301 7.46 21.39 -1.58
C LEU A 301 8.16 22.78 -1.45
N LYS A 302 7.72 23.60 -0.50
CA LYS A 302 8.32 24.92 -0.26
C LYS A 302 9.79 24.85 0.15
N ASN A 303 10.18 23.85 0.93
CA ASN A 303 11.58 23.68 1.35
C ASN A 303 12.49 23.26 0.18
N TYR A 304 11.94 22.52 -0.80
CA TYR A 304 12.70 22.13 -1.99
C TYR A 304 12.93 23.31 -2.96
N SER A 305 11.97 24.23 -3.11
CA SER A 305 12.14 25.42 -3.95
C SER A 305 13.20 26.33 -3.37
N PHE A 306 13.16 26.59 -2.09
CA PHE A 306 14.12 27.44 -1.38
C PHE A 306 15.57 26.93 -1.46
N SER A 307 15.78 25.64 -1.27
CA SER A 307 17.13 25.03 -1.35
C SER A 307 17.75 25.11 -2.76
N LYS A 308 16.94 25.21 -3.82
CA LYS A 308 17.42 25.37 -5.19
C LYS A 308 17.72 26.83 -5.54
N GLU A 309 16.94 27.78 -5.04
CA GLU A 309 17.24 29.21 -5.17
C GLU A 309 18.57 29.58 -4.53
N THR A 310 18.79 29.19 -3.27
CA THR A 310 20.05 29.45 -2.58
C THR A 310 21.26 28.87 -3.32
N ARG A 311 21.12 27.68 -3.91
CA ARG A 311 22.20 27.02 -4.66
C ARG A 311 22.46 27.67 -6.03
N SER A 312 21.44 28.31 -6.63
CA SER A 312 21.62 29.05 -7.89
C SER A 312 22.25 30.43 -7.65
N GLU A 313 21.98 31.06 -6.52
CA GLU A 313 22.58 32.32 -6.09
C GLU A 313 24.07 32.14 -5.73
N GLU A 314 24.44 31.07 -5.02
CA GLU A 314 25.84 30.73 -4.73
C GLU A 314 26.65 30.54 -6.02
N HIS A 315 26.10 29.81 -7.02
CA HIS A 315 26.77 29.62 -8.30
C HIS A 315 26.88 30.89 -9.16
N THR A 316 25.98 31.86 -8.96
CA THR A 316 26.02 33.13 -9.72
C THR A 316 26.96 34.15 -9.04
N SER A 317 27.25 34.00 -7.75
CA SER A 317 28.18 34.83 -7.00
C SER A 317 29.62 34.37 -7.10
N GLU A 318 29.87 33.17 -7.62
CA GLU A 318 31.23 32.61 -7.89
C GLU A 318 31.70 32.83 -9.35
N LEU A 319 30.89 33.44 -10.23
CA LEU A 319 31.22 33.85 -11.58
C LEU A 319 31.42 35.38 -11.70
#